data_765a551e2d715c222eecbbdec73aa533
#
_entry.id   765a551e2d715c222eecbbdec73aa533
#
_cell.length_a   1.000
_cell.length_b   1.000
_cell.length_c   1.000
_cell.angle_alpha   90.00
_cell.angle_beta   90.00
_cell.angle_gamma   90.00
#
_symmetry.space_group_name_H-M   'P 1'
#
loop_
_entity.id
_entity.type
_entity.pdbx_description
1 polymer ?
#
loop_
_entity_poly.entity_id
_entity_poly.type
_entity_poly.pdbx_seq_one_letter_code
_entity_poly.pdbx_strand_id
1 'polypeptide(L)' 'MPKKDGAIEVEGTVVEPLPNAMFRVELANGHKLLAHISGKMRMHYIRILPGDRVVVELSPYDLNRGRITYRYK' A
#
# COMPACT_ATOMS: atom_id res chain seq x y z
N MET A 1 8.62 2.02 -18.68
CA MET A 1 9.50 1.95 -17.50
C MET A 1 9.39 0.61 -16.84
N PRO A 2 10.47 -0.11 -16.73
CA PRO A 2 10.37 -1.44 -16.13
C PRO A 2 10.07 -1.35 -14.64
N LYS A 3 9.35 -2.34 -14.15
CA LYS A 3 9.11 -2.49 -12.74
C LYS A 3 10.36 -3.05 -12.07
N LYS A 4 10.44 -2.87 -10.76
CA LYS A 4 11.49 -3.52 -10.01
C LYS A 4 11.33 -5.02 -10.13
N ASP A 5 12.45 -5.71 -10.24
CA ASP A 5 12.42 -7.16 -10.29
C ASP A 5 11.79 -7.71 -9.03
N GLY A 6 10.84 -8.61 -9.19
CA GLY A 6 10.18 -9.26 -8.08
C GLY A 6 9.08 -8.45 -7.41
N ALA A 7 8.83 -7.22 -7.84
CA ALA A 7 7.76 -6.42 -7.27
C ALA A 7 6.40 -6.98 -7.69
N ILE A 8 5.49 -7.06 -6.73
CA ILE A 8 4.13 -7.56 -6.95
C ILE A 8 3.17 -6.44 -6.62
N GLU A 9 2.31 -6.07 -7.56
CA GLU A 9 1.30 -5.06 -7.33
C GLU A 9 -0.05 -5.71 -7.09
N VAL A 10 -0.69 -5.35 -5.99
CA VAL A 10 -2.00 -5.90 -5.64
C VAL A 10 -2.89 -4.77 -5.15
N GLU A 11 -4.19 -4.98 -5.29
CA GLU A 11 -5.17 -4.05 -4.74
C GLU A 11 -5.52 -4.45 -3.32
N GLY A 12 -5.78 -3.44 -2.50
CA GLY A 12 -6.25 -3.68 -1.15
C GLY A 12 -7.10 -2.53 -0.67
N THR A 13 -7.64 -2.68 0.53
CA THR A 13 -8.46 -1.67 1.17
C THR A 13 -7.78 -1.26 2.47
N VAL A 14 -7.66 0.03 2.69
CA VAL A 14 -7.08 0.55 3.94
C VAL A 14 -8.03 0.25 5.08
N VAL A 15 -7.53 -0.44 6.10
CA VAL A 15 -8.32 -0.80 7.28
C VAL A 15 -8.22 0.28 8.34
N GLU A 16 -6.99 0.71 8.63
CA GLU A 16 -6.77 1.72 9.66
C GLU A 16 -5.42 2.39 9.46
N PRO A 17 -5.31 3.65 9.87
CA PRO A 17 -4.01 4.32 9.90
C PRO A 17 -3.20 3.85 11.10
N LEU A 18 -1.89 3.87 10.97
CA LEU A 18 -0.95 3.50 12.00
C LEU A 18 0.08 4.62 12.15
N PRO A 19 0.85 4.63 13.25
CA PRO A 19 1.90 5.63 13.40
C PRO A 19 2.95 5.56 12.28
N ASN A 20 3.67 6.65 12.11
CA ASN A 20 4.80 6.74 11.17
C ASN A 20 4.38 6.60 9.70
N ALA A 21 3.21 7.14 9.37
CA ALA A 21 2.69 7.12 7.99
C ALA A 21 2.51 5.70 7.47
N MET A 22 2.21 4.76 8.36
CA MET A 22 1.93 3.39 8.01
C MET A 22 0.42 3.16 7.98
N PHE A 23 0.02 2.12 7.27
CA PHE A 23 -1.39 1.77 7.17
C PHE A 23 -1.52 0.26 7.18
N ARG A 24 -2.60 -0.21 7.79
CA ARG A 24 -2.97 -1.61 7.67
C ARG A 24 -3.87 -1.76 6.46
N VAL A 25 -3.52 -2.65 5.56
CA VAL A 25 -4.24 -2.85 4.31
C VAL A 25 -4.67 -4.30 4.24
N GLU A 26 -5.92 -4.52 3.85
CA GLU A 26 -6.46 -5.86 3.68
C GLU A 26 -6.63 -6.15 2.21
N LEU A 27 -6.09 -7.26 1.76
CA LEU A 27 -6.20 -7.70 0.38
C LEU A 27 -7.50 -8.49 0.17
N ALA A 28 -7.82 -8.73 -1.09
CA ALA A 28 -9.08 -9.40 -1.43
C ALA A 28 -9.18 -10.81 -0.83
N ASN A 29 -8.03 -11.47 -0.63
CA ASN A 29 -8.03 -12.82 -0.06
C ASN A 29 -8.05 -12.82 1.47
N GLY A 30 -8.22 -11.65 2.10
CA GLY A 30 -8.26 -11.54 3.54
C GLY A 30 -6.90 -11.34 4.21
N HIS A 31 -5.82 -11.41 3.45
CA HIS A 31 -4.49 -11.18 4.00
C HIS A 31 -4.32 -9.71 4.36
N LYS A 32 -3.82 -9.46 5.57
CA LYS A 32 -3.55 -8.09 6.03
C LYS A 32 -2.05 -7.87 6.09
N LEU A 33 -1.65 -6.68 5.68
CA LEU A 33 -0.25 -6.33 5.67
C LEU A 33 -0.07 -4.91 6.15
N LEU A 34 1.18 -4.54 6.42
CA LEU A 34 1.55 -3.17 6.78
C LEU A 34 2.09 -2.49 5.55
N ALA A 35 1.59 -1.31 5.27
CA ALA A 35 2.02 -0.56 4.11
C ALA A 35 2.39 0.86 4.50
N HIS A 36 3.39 1.40 3.85
CA HIS A 36 3.74 2.81 4.03
C HIS A 36 3.46 3.54 2.72
N ILE A 37 3.37 4.87 2.81
CA ILE A 37 3.09 5.69 1.65
C ILE A 37 4.38 5.88 0.87
N SER A 38 4.30 5.75 -0.47
CA SER A 38 5.47 5.99 -1.32
C SER A 38 5.87 7.46 -1.22
N GLY A 39 7.14 7.75 -1.52
CA GLY A 39 7.63 9.12 -1.49
C GLY A 39 6.87 10.02 -2.45
N LYS A 40 6.50 9.50 -3.61
CA LYS A 40 5.76 10.27 -4.60
C LYS A 40 4.41 10.72 -4.05
N MET A 41 3.70 9.82 -3.38
CA MET A 41 2.40 10.17 -2.81
C MET A 41 2.55 11.18 -1.68
N ARG A 42 3.60 11.07 -0.88
CA ARG A 42 3.84 12.03 0.19
C ARG A 42 4.12 13.41 -0.36
N MET A 43 4.84 13.49 -1.46
CA MET A 43 5.13 14.77 -2.10
C MET A 43 3.87 15.46 -2.60
N HIS A 44 2.87 14.69 -2.99
CA HIS A 44 1.62 15.25 -3.49
C HIS A 44 0.56 15.39 -2.40
N TYR A 45 0.93 15.14 -1.15
CA TYR A 45 0.02 15.27 0.00
C TYR A 45 -1.26 14.47 -0.17
N ILE A 46 -1.17 13.31 -0.77
CA ILE A 46 -2.34 12.47 -0.96
C ILE A 46 -2.77 11.91 0.38
N ARG A 47 -4.03 12.15 0.73
CA ARG A 47 -4.58 11.72 1.99
C ARG A 47 -5.19 10.34 1.84
N ILE A 48 -4.87 9.46 2.78
CA ILE A 48 -5.39 8.09 2.76
C ILE A 48 -6.23 7.89 4.01
N LEU A 49 -7.45 7.42 3.80
CA LEU A 49 -8.44 7.25 4.86
C LEU A 49 -8.87 5.78 4.93
N PRO A 50 -9.34 5.33 6.09
CA PRO A 50 -9.90 3.97 6.18
C PRO A 50 -11.01 3.80 5.13
N GLY A 51 -11.02 2.63 4.48
CA GLY A 51 -11.97 2.33 3.44
C GLY A 51 -11.50 2.67 2.04
N ASP A 52 -10.41 3.41 1.91
CA ASP A 52 -9.88 3.75 0.59
C ASP A 52 -9.29 2.51 -0.09
N ARG A 53 -9.53 2.41 -1.41
CA ARG A 53 -8.91 1.37 -2.23
C ARG A 53 -7.56 1.88 -2.70
N VAL A 54 -6.56 1.03 -2.59
CA VAL A 54 -5.18 1.41 -2.94
C VAL A 54 -4.51 0.28 -3.68
N VAL A 55 -3.44 0.62 -4.40
CA VAL A 55 -2.53 -0.36 -4.99
C VAL A 55 -1.29 -0.40 -4.11
N VAL A 56 -0.92 -1.60 -3.71
CA VAL A 56 0.23 -1.84 -2.84
C VAL A 56 1.26 -2.64 -3.60
N GLU A 57 2.50 -2.20 -3.53
CA GLU A 57 3.62 -2.92 -4.11
C GLU A 57 4.26 -3.76 -3.02
N LEU A 58 4.31 -5.07 -3.23
CA LEU A 58 4.84 -6.01 -2.26
C LEU A 58 6.20 -6.52 -2.71
N SER A 59 7.05 -6.80 -1.73
CA SER A 59 8.29 -7.53 -2.01
C SER A 59 8.00 -9.03 -1.97
N PRO A 60 8.55 -9.81 -2.90
CA PRO A 60 8.39 -11.26 -2.82
C PRO A 60 9.12 -11.85 -1.62
N TYR A 61 10.00 -11.08 -1.00
CA TYR A 61 10.75 -11.53 0.17
C TYR A 61 10.02 -11.27 1.48
N ASP A 62 8.99 -10.41 1.46
CA ASP A 62 8.24 -10.11 2.67
C ASP A 62 6.83 -9.66 2.29
N LEU A 63 5.92 -10.61 2.23
CA LEU A 63 4.55 -10.33 1.80
C LEU A 63 3.71 -9.68 2.90
N ASN A 64 4.29 -9.46 4.07
CA ASN A 64 3.60 -8.78 5.16
C ASN A 64 3.84 -7.28 5.16
N ARG A 65 4.66 -6.79 4.25
CA ARG A 65 4.96 -5.38 4.13
C ARG A 65 4.87 -4.94 2.69
N GLY A 66 4.43 -3.70 2.50
CA GLY A 66 4.32 -3.16 1.17
C GLY A 66 4.40 -1.66 1.17
N ARG A 67 4.26 -1.10 -0.01
CA ARG A 67 4.28 0.33 -0.22
C ARG A 67 3.07 0.71 -1.04
N ILE A 68 2.30 1.69 -0.55
CA ILE A 68 1.15 2.19 -1.29
C ILE A 68 1.66 3.09 -2.40
N THR A 69 1.35 2.73 -3.64
CA THR A 69 1.82 3.47 -4.81
C THR A 69 0.72 4.23 -5.51
N TYR A 70 -0.54 3.92 -5.21
CA TYR A 70 -1.66 4.55 -5.88
C TYR A 70 -2.90 4.46 -4.99
N ARG A 71 -3.74 5.48 -5.03
CA ARG A 71 -5.01 5.49 -4.32
C ARG A 71 -6.12 5.75 -5.30
N TYR A 72 -7.11 4.87 -5.32
CA TYR A 72 -8.32 5.09 -6.12
C TYR A 72 -9.20 6.13 -5.45
N LYS A 73 -9.92 6.84 -6.28
CA LYS A 73 -10.89 7.80 -5.76
C LYS A 73 -12.20 7.13 -5.38
#